data_aefee1f3485c3b9e83e4f5a7c49c4fd0
#
_entry.id   aefee1f3485c3b9e83e4f5a7c49c4fd0
#
_cell.length_a   1.000
_cell.length_b   1.000
_cell.length_c   1.000
_cell.angle_alpha   90.00
_cell.angle_beta   90.00
_cell.angle_gamma   90.00
#
_symmetry.space_group_name_H-M   'P 1'
#
loop_
_entity.id
_entity.type
_entity.pdbx_description
1 polymer ?
#
loop_
_entity_poly.entity_id
_entity_poly.type
_entity_poly.pdbx_seq_one_letter_code
_entity_poly.pdbx_strand_id
1 'polypeptide(L)'
;MAKVEIDEGSGFCFGVVTAINKAEEELSKSGTLYCLGDIVHNSREVERLKAMGLIPINHEEFNRLHNAKVLLRAHGEPPETYITARRNNIEIIDATCPVVLRLQKKIKQEYIQEDNEDKQIVIYGKNGHAEVLGLVGQTTGKAIVIEKLEEAKSLDFSKSIRLYSQTTKSLDEFQKIVEYIKEHISSDVTFEYYDTICRQVANRIPNIRKFAASHDLVFFVSGKKSSNGKILFNECKKVNPNSHLIDSAEEIDNRLLIGTESIGICGATSTPKWLMEEISKAIKSRI
;
A
#
# COMPACT_ATOMS: atom_id res chain seq x y z
N MET A 1 -25.51 9.84 25.61
CA MET A 1 -25.12 9.09 24.40
C MET A 1 -23.69 9.46 24.06
N ALA A 2 -22.84 8.49 23.80
CA ALA A 2 -21.48 8.75 23.37
C ALA A 2 -21.46 9.49 22.02
N LYS A 3 -20.50 10.41 21.84
CA LYS A 3 -20.26 11.08 20.56
C LYS A 3 -19.49 10.12 19.65
N VAL A 4 -20.01 9.84 18.44
CA VAL A 4 -19.36 8.97 17.44
C VAL A 4 -18.96 9.80 16.25
N GLU A 5 -17.66 9.88 15.96
CA GLU A 5 -17.07 10.68 14.88
C GLU A 5 -16.26 9.82 13.90
N ILE A 6 -16.35 10.13 12.62
CA ILE A 6 -15.47 9.54 11.59
C ILE A 6 -14.44 10.59 11.20
N ASP A 7 -13.16 10.21 11.17
CA ASP A 7 -12.08 11.07 10.69
C ASP A 7 -12.28 11.39 9.20
N GLU A 8 -12.48 12.68 8.88
CA GLU A 8 -12.67 13.13 7.50
C GLU A 8 -11.45 12.90 6.60
N GLY A 9 -10.26 12.87 7.20
CA GLY A 9 -9.00 12.57 6.50
C GLY A 9 -8.80 11.09 6.19
N SER A 10 -9.62 10.19 6.75
CA SER A 10 -9.53 8.74 6.53
C SER A 10 -10.23 8.29 5.25
N GLY A 11 -9.83 7.14 4.73
CA GLY A 11 -10.42 6.55 3.52
C GLY A 11 -9.42 6.40 2.37
N PHE A 12 -9.91 5.94 1.23
CA PHE A 12 -9.11 5.68 0.04
C PHE A 12 -8.21 6.84 -0.36
N CYS A 13 -6.94 6.56 -0.65
CA CYS A 13 -6.07 7.52 -1.31
C CYS A 13 -6.44 7.64 -2.80
N PHE A 14 -5.95 8.70 -3.45
CA PHE A 14 -6.20 8.97 -4.88
C PHE A 14 -5.91 7.74 -5.77
N GLY A 15 -4.79 7.04 -5.56
CA GLY A 15 -4.43 5.88 -6.36
C GLY A 15 -5.43 4.73 -6.25
N VAL A 16 -5.95 4.48 -5.04
CA VAL A 16 -6.99 3.46 -4.80
C VAL A 16 -8.32 3.89 -5.41
N VAL A 17 -8.75 5.15 -5.22
CA VAL A 17 -9.97 5.69 -5.84
C VAL A 17 -9.93 5.53 -7.35
N THR A 18 -8.82 5.86 -7.99
CA THR A 18 -8.68 5.71 -9.45
C THR A 18 -8.81 4.25 -9.88
N ALA A 19 -8.22 3.31 -9.15
CA ALA A 19 -8.33 1.88 -9.49
C ALA A 19 -9.76 1.34 -9.32
N ILE A 20 -10.43 1.71 -8.24
CA ILE A 20 -11.83 1.33 -8.00
C ILE A 20 -12.75 1.90 -9.08
N ASN A 21 -12.64 3.20 -9.39
CA ASN A 21 -13.48 3.84 -10.41
C ASN A 21 -13.30 3.18 -11.80
N LYS A 22 -12.05 2.88 -12.19
CA LYS A 22 -11.78 2.15 -13.44
C LYS A 22 -12.41 0.76 -13.44
N ALA A 23 -12.33 0.03 -12.32
CA ALA A 23 -12.96 -1.28 -12.22
C ALA A 23 -14.49 -1.18 -12.35
N GLU A 24 -15.13 -0.25 -11.64
CA GLU A 24 -16.58 -0.05 -11.69
C GLU A 24 -17.06 0.39 -13.08
N GLU A 25 -16.31 1.29 -13.72
CA GLU A 25 -16.60 1.73 -15.09
C GLU A 25 -16.57 0.55 -16.09
N GLU A 26 -15.54 -0.28 -16.03
CA GLU A 26 -15.43 -1.44 -16.92
C GLU A 26 -16.45 -2.53 -16.60
N LEU A 27 -16.73 -2.78 -15.32
CA LEU A 27 -17.77 -3.72 -14.89
C LEU A 27 -19.17 -3.29 -15.37
N SER A 28 -19.44 -1.98 -15.36
CA SER A 28 -20.73 -1.45 -15.87
C SER A 28 -20.92 -1.68 -17.37
N LYS A 29 -19.82 -1.79 -18.15
CA LYS A 29 -19.85 -2.01 -19.61
C LYS A 29 -19.94 -3.48 -20.00
N SER A 30 -19.24 -4.36 -19.27
CA SER A 30 -19.01 -5.75 -19.65
C SER A 30 -19.58 -6.79 -18.69
N GLY A 31 -19.99 -6.37 -17.50
CA GLY A 31 -20.49 -7.27 -16.43
C GLY A 31 -19.42 -8.14 -15.77
N THR A 32 -18.25 -8.31 -16.40
CA THR A 32 -17.13 -9.08 -15.84
C THR A 32 -15.79 -8.42 -16.17
N LEU A 33 -14.85 -8.47 -15.21
CA LEU A 33 -13.49 -7.93 -15.37
C LEU A 33 -12.50 -8.76 -14.57
N TYR A 34 -11.44 -9.25 -15.22
CA TYR A 34 -10.32 -9.84 -14.48
C TYR A 34 -9.49 -8.77 -13.81
N CYS A 35 -8.96 -9.07 -12.61
CA CYS A 35 -8.04 -8.19 -11.88
C CYS A 35 -6.82 -8.99 -11.44
N LEU A 36 -5.63 -8.54 -11.81
CA LEU A 36 -4.39 -9.22 -11.42
C LEU A 36 -4.07 -8.96 -9.93
N GLY A 37 -4.43 -9.93 -9.10
CA GLY A 37 -4.41 -9.86 -7.64
C GLY A 37 -5.58 -9.08 -7.03
N ASP A 38 -5.58 -8.93 -5.71
CA ASP A 38 -6.60 -8.14 -5.00
C ASP A 38 -6.46 -6.65 -5.37
N ILE A 39 -7.52 -6.02 -5.84
CA ILE A 39 -7.50 -4.62 -6.29
C ILE A 39 -7.07 -3.66 -5.17
N VAL A 40 -7.43 -3.98 -3.93
CA VAL A 40 -7.08 -3.25 -2.71
C VAL A 40 -6.91 -4.21 -1.54
N HIS A 41 -6.09 -3.83 -0.55
CA HIS A 41 -5.88 -4.63 0.66
C HIS A 41 -7.02 -4.43 1.69
N ASN A 42 -8.26 -4.61 1.24
CA ASN A 42 -9.46 -4.59 2.07
C ASN A 42 -10.43 -5.65 1.56
N SER A 43 -10.66 -6.70 2.35
CA SER A 43 -11.45 -7.86 1.96
C SER A 43 -12.91 -7.49 1.66
N ARG A 44 -13.51 -6.59 2.43
CA ARG A 44 -14.89 -6.16 2.24
C ARG A 44 -15.08 -5.45 0.89
N GLU A 45 -14.14 -4.58 0.51
CA GLU A 45 -14.19 -3.92 -0.79
C GLU A 45 -13.96 -4.89 -1.95
N VAL A 46 -13.04 -5.85 -1.77
CA VAL A 46 -12.82 -6.91 -2.77
C VAL A 46 -14.10 -7.74 -2.96
N GLU A 47 -14.79 -8.14 -1.88
CA GLU A 47 -16.05 -8.89 -1.97
C GLU A 47 -17.17 -8.05 -2.64
N ARG A 48 -17.24 -6.75 -2.34
CA ARG A 48 -18.19 -5.84 -3.00
C ARG A 48 -17.99 -5.83 -4.52
N LEU A 49 -16.74 -5.69 -4.97
CA LEU A 49 -16.42 -5.67 -6.40
C LEU A 49 -16.58 -7.06 -7.06
N LYS A 50 -16.31 -8.15 -6.34
CA LYS A 50 -16.62 -9.52 -6.82
C LYS A 50 -18.12 -9.70 -7.05
N ALA A 51 -18.97 -9.19 -6.16
CA ALA A 51 -20.41 -9.21 -6.36
C ALA A 51 -20.88 -8.42 -7.59
N MET A 52 -20.06 -7.44 -8.06
CA MET A 52 -20.29 -6.71 -9.29
C MET A 52 -19.70 -7.41 -10.54
N GLY A 53 -18.97 -8.52 -10.37
CA GLY A 53 -18.36 -9.29 -11.48
C GLY A 53 -16.85 -9.17 -11.60
N LEU A 54 -16.13 -8.58 -10.62
CA LEU A 54 -14.66 -8.59 -10.60
C LEU A 54 -14.15 -10.00 -10.29
N ILE A 55 -13.21 -10.47 -11.07
CA ILE A 55 -12.60 -11.80 -10.93
C ILE A 55 -11.10 -11.62 -10.63
N PRO A 56 -10.68 -11.67 -9.36
CA PRO A 56 -9.25 -11.67 -9.03
C PRO A 56 -8.57 -12.92 -9.55
N ILE A 57 -7.44 -12.73 -10.22
CA ILE A 57 -6.59 -13.81 -10.75
C ILE A 57 -5.15 -13.63 -10.27
N ASN A 58 -4.41 -14.71 -10.19
CA ASN A 58 -2.98 -14.68 -9.91
C ASN A 58 -2.14 -14.64 -11.21
N HIS A 59 -0.81 -14.51 -11.10
CA HIS A 59 0.08 -14.44 -12.26
C HIS A 59 0.10 -15.76 -13.07
N GLU A 60 -0.12 -16.91 -12.44
CA GLU A 60 -0.18 -18.19 -13.15
C GLU A 60 -1.43 -18.26 -14.04
N GLU A 61 -2.59 -17.85 -13.50
CA GLU A 61 -3.85 -17.74 -14.23
C GLU A 61 -3.73 -16.70 -15.34
N PHE A 62 -3.13 -15.54 -15.05
CA PHE A 62 -2.87 -14.48 -16.04
C PHE A 62 -2.04 -14.99 -17.22
N ASN A 63 -0.99 -15.78 -16.96
CA ASN A 63 -0.12 -16.33 -18.01
C ASN A 63 -0.84 -17.31 -18.95
N ARG A 64 -1.93 -17.93 -18.49
CA ARG A 64 -2.77 -18.85 -19.26
C ARG A 64 -3.95 -18.17 -19.94
N LEU A 65 -4.25 -16.92 -19.56
CA LEU A 65 -5.37 -16.18 -20.11
C LEU A 65 -5.05 -15.65 -21.50
N HIS A 66 -6.06 -15.66 -22.40
CA HIS A 66 -5.96 -15.16 -23.76
C HIS A 66 -7.22 -14.39 -24.15
N ASN A 67 -7.08 -13.39 -25.03
CA ASN A 67 -8.19 -12.60 -25.57
C ASN A 67 -9.14 -12.07 -24.48
N ALA A 68 -8.59 -11.54 -23.39
CA ALA A 68 -9.33 -11.09 -22.22
C ALA A 68 -8.97 -9.65 -21.86
N LYS A 69 -9.81 -9.05 -21.01
CA LYS A 69 -9.56 -7.73 -20.44
C LYS A 69 -9.16 -7.90 -18.98
N VAL A 70 -8.03 -7.31 -18.58
CA VAL A 70 -7.47 -7.43 -17.25
C VAL A 70 -7.10 -6.06 -16.67
N LEU A 71 -7.59 -5.76 -15.48
CA LEU A 71 -7.20 -4.59 -14.71
C LEU A 71 -5.90 -4.87 -13.95
N LEU A 72 -4.91 -3.99 -14.14
CA LEU A 72 -3.73 -3.92 -13.29
C LEU A 72 -3.97 -2.91 -12.17
N ARG A 73 -3.79 -3.36 -10.94
CA ARG A 73 -4.10 -2.57 -9.72
C ARG A 73 -3.09 -1.43 -9.47
N ALA A 74 -3.39 -0.59 -8.48
CA ALA A 74 -2.61 0.60 -8.15
C ALA A 74 -1.13 0.33 -7.77
N HIS A 75 -0.77 -0.90 -7.43
CA HIS A 75 0.58 -1.29 -7.00
C HIS A 75 1.61 -1.36 -8.15
N GLY A 76 1.14 -1.40 -9.41
CA GLY A 76 1.99 -1.58 -10.59
C GLY A 76 2.49 -3.02 -10.75
N GLU A 77 2.93 -3.32 -11.94
CA GLU A 77 3.40 -4.65 -12.34
C GLU A 77 4.79 -4.57 -12.97
N PRO A 78 5.58 -5.66 -13.00
CA PRO A 78 6.85 -5.72 -13.70
C PRO A 78 6.66 -5.69 -15.23
N PRO A 79 7.69 -5.32 -16.02
CA PRO A 79 7.63 -5.28 -17.49
C PRO A 79 7.16 -6.59 -18.14
N GLU A 80 7.48 -7.74 -17.56
CA GLU A 80 7.11 -9.07 -18.03
C GLU A 80 5.60 -9.26 -18.12
N THR A 81 4.83 -8.65 -17.21
CA THR A 81 3.36 -8.68 -17.24
C THR A 81 2.84 -8.04 -18.52
N TYR A 82 3.38 -6.90 -18.94
CA TYR A 82 2.98 -6.22 -20.16
C TYR A 82 3.42 -6.98 -21.43
N ILE A 83 4.58 -7.66 -21.39
CA ILE A 83 5.05 -8.52 -22.49
C ILE A 83 4.09 -9.70 -22.66
N THR A 84 3.74 -10.38 -21.57
CA THR A 84 2.79 -11.50 -21.57
C THR A 84 1.41 -11.07 -22.07
N ALA A 85 0.92 -9.90 -21.62
CA ALA A 85 -0.36 -9.36 -22.07
C ALA A 85 -0.39 -9.19 -23.60
N ARG A 86 0.67 -8.61 -24.19
CA ARG A 86 0.77 -8.45 -25.66
C ARG A 86 0.80 -9.79 -26.37
N ARG A 87 1.61 -10.75 -25.88
CA ARG A 87 1.72 -12.09 -26.45
C ARG A 87 0.40 -12.84 -26.45
N ASN A 88 -0.38 -12.69 -25.39
CA ASN A 88 -1.63 -13.42 -25.19
C ASN A 88 -2.88 -12.63 -25.65
N ASN A 89 -2.71 -11.49 -26.33
CA ASN A 89 -3.80 -10.62 -26.77
C ASN A 89 -4.73 -10.20 -25.61
N ILE A 90 -4.14 -9.82 -24.46
CA ILE A 90 -4.86 -9.32 -23.29
C ILE A 90 -4.93 -7.80 -23.37
N GLU A 91 -6.14 -7.24 -23.32
CA GLU A 91 -6.37 -5.81 -23.15
C GLU A 91 -6.11 -5.42 -21.68
N ILE A 92 -5.15 -4.52 -21.46
CA ILE A 92 -4.82 -4.05 -20.11
C ILE A 92 -5.55 -2.75 -19.80
N ILE A 93 -6.30 -2.75 -18.68
CA ILE A 93 -6.77 -1.55 -17.99
C ILE A 93 -5.75 -1.22 -16.91
N ASP A 94 -4.81 -0.35 -17.22
CA ASP A 94 -3.76 0.00 -16.27
C ASP A 94 -4.27 1.04 -15.25
N ALA A 95 -4.42 0.61 -14.00
CA ALA A 95 -4.79 1.46 -12.87
C ALA A 95 -3.63 1.73 -11.91
N THR A 96 -2.40 1.51 -12.36
CA THR A 96 -1.20 1.79 -11.56
C THR A 96 -1.19 3.24 -11.09
N CYS A 97 -0.96 3.44 -9.80
CA CYS A 97 -0.87 4.77 -9.20
C CYS A 97 0.24 5.59 -9.87
N PRO A 98 -0.01 6.86 -10.27
CA PRO A 98 1.00 7.71 -10.88
C PRO A 98 2.27 7.89 -10.04
N VAL A 99 2.18 7.79 -8.70
CA VAL A 99 3.35 7.83 -7.81
C VAL A 99 4.22 6.58 -8.03
N VAL A 100 3.59 5.41 -8.11
CA VAL A 100 4.28 4.13 -8.38
C VAL A 100 4.88 4.11 -9.79
N LEU A 101 4.14 4.57 -10.81
CA LEU A 101 4.65 4.66 -12.18
C LEU A 101 5.90 5.53 -12.28
N ARG A 102 5.89 6.70 -11.61
CA ARG A 102 7.08 7.57 -11.58
C ARG A 102 8.28 6.89 -10.91
N LEU A 103 8.03 6.15 -9.83
CA LEU A 103 9.08 5.40 -9.13
C LEU A 103 9.64 4.27 -10.00
N GLN A 104 8.77 3.47 -10.63
CA GLN A 104 9.17 2.43 -11.58
C GLN A 104 10.01 3.01 -12.72
N LYS A 105 9.57 4.11 -13.32
CA LYS A 105 10.31 4.79 -14.40
C LYS A 105 11.69 5.27 -13.93
N LYS A 106 11.77 5.85 -12.74
CA LYS A 106 13.03 6.33 -12.17
C LYS A 106 14.02 5.18 -11.94
N ILE A 107 13.57 4.10 -11.30
CA ILE A 107 14.41 2.91 -11.08
C ILE A 107 14.88 2.30 -12.41
N LYS A 108 13.98 2.19 -13.39
CA LYS A 108 14.31 1.68 -14.72
C LYS A 108 15.36 2.55 -15.42
N GLN A 109 15.20 3.88 -15.39
CA GLN A 109 16.15 4.81 -15.97
C GLN A 109 17.52 4.68 -15.31
N GLU A 110 17.57 4.63 -13.99
CA GLU A 110 18.81 4.44 -13.23
C GLU A 110 19.49 3.10 -13.53
N TYR A 111 18.71 2.04 -13.74
CA TYR A 111 19.22 0.73 -14.10
C TYR A 111 19.82 0.67 -15.51
N ILE A 112 19.23 1.41 -16.47
CA ILE A 112 19.68 1.43 -17.87
C ILE A 112 20.87 2.37 -18.08
N GLN A 113 20.98 3.46 -17.29
CA GLN A 113 22.07 4.42 -17.37
C GLN A 113 23.34 3.83 -16.78
N GLU A 114 24.26 3.41 -17.67
CA GLU A 114 25.68 3.07 -17.46
C GLU A 114 26.04 1.86 -16.56
N ASP A 115 27.17 1.26 -16.88
CA ASP A 115 27.88 0.15 -16.23
C ASP A 115 27.35 -0.31 -14.87
N ASN A 116 26.39 -1.24 -14.94
CA ASN A 116 25.67 -1.75 -13.77
C ASN A 116 26.52 -2.62 -12.84
N GLU A 117 27.77 -2.93 -13.19
CA GLU A 117 28.61 -3.86 -12.42
C GLU A 117 29.08 -3.29 -11.08
N ASP A 118 29.19 -1.96 -10.96
CA ASP A 118 29.67 -1.29 -9.75
C ASP A 118 28.58 -0.58 -8.92
N LYS A 119 27.32 -0.84 -9.23
CA LYS A 119 26.19 -0.14 -8.60
C LYS A 119 25.13 -1.12 -8.07
N GLN A 120 24.71 -0.92 -6.82
CA GLN A 120 23.60 -1.62 -6.19
C GLN A 120 22.35 -0.75 -6.20
N ILE A 121 21.26 -1.23 -6.80
CA ILE A 121 19.93 -0.64 -6.62
C ILE A 121 19.28 -1.36 -5.44
N VAL A 122 18.98 -0.61 -4.39
CA VAL A 122 18.41 -1.11 -3.14
C VAL A 122 16.99 -0.58 -2.96
N ILE A 123 16.06 -1.46 -2.61
CA ILE A 123 14.67 -1.12 -2.37
C ILE A 123 14.31 -1.46 -0.92
N TYR A 124 14.11 -0.43 -0.10
CA TYR A 124 13.53 -0.61 1.23
C TYR A 124 12.04 -0.91 1.08
N GLY A 125 11.65 -2.17 1.23
CA GLY A 125 10.28 -2.64 0.96
C GLY A 125 10.00 -3.99 1.59
N LYS A 126 8.74 -4.41 1.56
CA LYS A 126 8.34 -5.74 2.01
C LYS A 126 8.54 -6.74 0.88
N ASN A 127 9.37 -7.75 1.11
CA ASN A 127 9.62 -8.80 0.13
C ASN A 127 8.31 -9.51 -0.27
N GLY A 128 8.14 -9.81 -1.55
CA GLY A 128 6.91 -10.41 -2.09
C GLY A 128 5.69 -9.48 -2.15
N HIS A 129 5.78 -8.23 -1.71
CA HIS A 129 4.70 -7.26 -1.91
C HIS A 129 4.60 -6.86 -3.38
N ALA A 130 3.39 -6.74 -3.91
CA ALA A 130 3.14 -6.46 -5.33
C ALA A 130 3.89 -5.24 -5.86
N GLU A 131 3.87 -4.12 -5.13
CA GLU A 131 4.62 -2.92 -5.51
C GLU A 131 6.11 -3.21 -5.61
N VAL A 132 6.68 -3.92 -4.63
CA VAL A 132 8.11 -4.27 -4.61
C VAL A 132 8.48 -5.19 -5.77
N LEU A 133 7.65 -6.18 -6.08
CA LEU A 133 7.84 -7.03 -7.26
C LEU A 133 7.86 -6.20 -8.55
N GLY A 134 6.94 -5.24 -8.68
CA GLY A 134 6.90 -4.29 -9.80
C GLY A 134 8.16 -3.42 -9.90
N LEU A 135 8.73 -2.99 -8.75
CA LEU A 135 9.97 -2.20 -8.70
C LEU A 135 11.20 -3.05 -9.05
N VAL A 136 11.32 -4.24 -8.45
CA VAL A 136 12.41 -5.20 -8.73
C VAL A 136 12.43 -5.60 -10.20
N GLY A 137 11.26 -5.79 -10.82
CA GLY A 137 11.13 -6.08 -12.24
C GLY A 137 11.72 -5.00 -13.15
N GLN A 138 11.78 -3.72 -12.70
CA GLN A 138 12.42 -2.65 -13.50
C GLN A 138 13.92 -2.81 -13.65
N THR A 139 14.53 -3.67 -12.83
CA THR A 139 15.97 -4.00 -12.83
C THR A 139 16.24 -5.43 -13.30
N THR A 140 15.33 -6.03 -14.04
CA THR A 140 15.43 -7.45 -14.45
C THR A 140 15.72 -8.41 -13.29
N GLY A 141 15.17 -8.09 -12.10
CA GLY A 141 15.33 -8.90 -10.87
C GLY A 141 16.62 -8.65 -10.09
N LYS A 142 17.47 -7.68 -10.47
CA LYS A 142 18.77 -7.45 -9.84
C LYS A 142 18.75 -6.51 -8.64
N ALA A 143 17.66 -5.78 -8.40
CA ALA A 143 17.56 -4.92 -7.23
C ALA A 143 17.55 -5.73 -5.93
N ILE A 144 18.26 -5.24 -4.92
CA ILE A 144 18.34 -5.83 -3.59
C ILE A 144 17.17 -5.28 -2.76
N VAL A 145 16.36 -6.17 -2.19
CA VAL A 145 15.26 -5.77 -1.30
C VAL A 145 15.70 -5.92 0.14
N ILE A 146 15.50 -4.88 0.93
CA ILE A 146 15.71 -4.89 2.39
C ILE A 146 14.41 -4.49 3.08
N GLU A 147 14.00 -5.24 4.11
CA GLU A 147 12.76 -4.98 4.86
C GLU A 147 12.99 -4.15 6.12
N LYS A 148 14.19 -4.20 6.67
CA LYS A 148 14.60 -3.61 7.95
C LYS A 148 16.08 -3.27 7.97
N LEU A 149 16.49 -2.44 8.94
CA LEU A 149 17.85 -1.95 9.09
C LEU A 149 18.91 -3.08 9.15
N GLU A 150 18.60 -4.19 9.84
CA GLU A 150 19.54 -5.30 10.00
C GLU A 150 19.98 -5.90 8.65
N GLU A 151 19.08 -5.89 7.67
CA GLU A 151 19.36 -6.43 6.33
C GLU A 151 20.26 -5.49 5.51
N ALA A 152 20.29 -4.19 5.83
CA ALA A 152 21.23 -3.26 5.21
C ALA A 152 22.70 -3.61 5.49
N LYS A 153 22.99 -4.38 6.54
CA LYS A 153 24.35 -4.87 6.87
C LYS A 153 24.93 -5.83 5.84
N SER A 154 24.10 -6.43 5.00
CA SER A 154 24.51 -7.35 3.93
C SER A 154 24.87 -6.67 2.62
N LEU A 155 24.70 -5.34 2.52
CA LEU A 155 25.06 -4.57 1.34
C LEU A 155 26.58 -4.50 1.17
N ASP A 156 27.04 -4.42 -0.07
CA ASP A 156 28.43 -4.22 -0.40
C ASP A 156 28.77 -2.72 -0.41
N PHE A 157 29.37 -2.25 0.67
CA PHE A 157 29.71 -0.83 0.85
C PHE A 157 30.93 -0.37 0.03
N SER A 158 31.61 -1.27 -0.70
CA SER A 158 32.62 -0.91 -1.68
C SER A 158 32.06 -0.54 -3.05
N LYS A 159 30.72 -0.64 -3.22
CA LYS A 159 29.99 -0.31 -4.44
C LYS A 159 29.06 0.88 -4.24
N SER A 160 28.84 1.63 -5.31
CA SER A 160 27.85 2.71 -5.30
C SER A 160 26.44 2.17 -4.99
N ILE A 161 25.68 2.90 -4.17
CA ILE A 161 24.33 2.50 -3.74
C ILE A 161 23.31 3.54 -4.18
N ARG A 162 22.19 3.08 -4.76
CA ARG A 162 21.00 3.85 -5.06
C ARG A 162 19.83 3.29 -4.26
N LEU A 163 19.44 3.98 -3.19
CA LEU A 163 18.38 3.52 -2.26
C LEU A 163 17.04 4.17 -2.59
N TYR A 164 16.04 3.34 -2.75
CA TYR A 164 14.62 3.70 -2.92
C TYR A 164 13.77 3.09 -1.81
N SER A 165 12.57 3.62 -1.61
CA SER A 165 11.60 3.04 -0.68
C SER A 165 10.31 2.65 -1.39
N GLN A 166 9.71 1.53 -0.98
CA GLN A 166 8.30 1.24 -1.23
C GLN A 166 7.45 2.40 -0.69
N THR A 167 6.43 2.80 -1.43
CA THR A 167 5.65 4.02 -1.15
C THR A 167 4.91 4.03 0.19
N THR A 168 4.73 2.85 0.82
CA THR A 168 3.97 2.67 2.06
C THR A 168 4.82 2.25 3.26
N LYS A 169 6.14 2.47 3.22
CA LYS A 169 7.05 2.17 4.33
C LYS A 169 7.14 3.34 5.33
N SER A 170 7.79 3.09 6.46
CA SER A 170 8.03 4.10 7.50
C SER A 170 9.14 5.06 7.10
N LEU A 171 8.90 6.37 7.23
CA LEU A 171 9.90 7.40 6.99
C LEU A 171 11.03 7.34 8.02
N ASP A 172 10.70 7.11 9.30
CA ASP A 172 11.68 7.03 10.39
C ASP A 172 12.64 5.85 10.20
N GLU A 173 12.12 4.69 9.79
CA GLU A 173 12.96 3.52 9.49
C GLU A 173 13.82 3.73 8.23
N PHE A 174 13.27 4.37 7.21
CA PHE A 174 14.03 4.75 6.01
C PHE A 174 15.20 5.66 6.36
N GLN A 175 14.98 6.66 7.22
CA GLN A 175 16.03 7.57 7.66
C GLN A 175 17.16 6.83 8.42
N LYS A 176 16.82 5.89 9.30
CA LYS A 176 17.82 5.07 10.00
C LYS A 176 18.67 4.23 9.03
N ILE A 177 18.05 3.69 7.97
CA ILE A 177 18.76 2.95 6.93
C ILE A 177 19.71 3.89 6.16
N VAL A 178 19.25 5.10 5.83
CA VAL A 178 20.07 6.13 5.17
C VAL A 178 21.29 6.48 6.02
N GLU A 179 21.09 6.74 7.30
CA GLU A 179 22.19 7.08 8.23
C GLU A 179 23.20 5.93 8.34
N TYR A 180 22.70 4.70 8.52
CA TYR A 180 23.55 3.52 8.58
C TYR A 180 24.40 3.34 7.32
N ILE A 181 23.82 3.47 6.12
CA ILE A 181 24.59 3.36 4.86
C ILE A 181 25.63 4.47 4.76
N LYS A 182 25.30 5.72 5.12
CA LYS A 182 26.25 6.85 5.11
C LYS A 182 27.45 6.62 6.01
N GLU A 183 27.27 5.95 7.14
CA GLU A 183 28.35 5.66 8.09
C GLU A 183 29.31 4.54 7.63
N HIS A 184 28.84 3.68 6.70
CA HIS A 184 29.57 2.48 6.31
C HIS A 184 30.09 2.49 4.86
N ILE A 185 29.53 3.36 4.00
CA ILE A 185 29.90 3.43 2.58
C ILE A 185 31.36 3.90 2.41
N SER A 186 32.08 3.28 1.50
CA SER A 186 33.47 3.69 1.16
C SER A 186 33.51 5.09 0.56
N SER A 187 34.58 5.82 0.84
CA SER A 187 34.73 7.23 0.42
C SER A 187 34.90 7.41 -1.09
N ASP A 188 35.26 6.37 -1.80
CA ASP A 188 35.56 6.33 -3.25
C ASP A 188 34.37 5.98 -4.12
N VAL A 189 33.20 5.66 -3.50
CA VAL A 189 31.94 5.36 -4.19
C VAL A 189 30.82 6.31 -3.80
N THR A 190 29.72 6.29 -4.56
CA THR A 190 28.61 7.22 -4.34
C THR A 190 27.42 6.56 -3.64
N PHE A 191 26.82 7.29 -2.69
CA PHE A 191 25.54 6.93 -2.10
C PHE A 191 24.48 7.99 -2.42
N GLU A 192 23.45 7.58 -3.10
CA GLU A 192 22.27 8.39 -3.34
C GLU A 192 21.02 7.69 -2.81
N TYR A 193 20.15 8.45 -2.20
CA TYR A 193 18.90 7.94 -1.66
C TYR A 193 17.74 8.84 -2.06
N TYR A 194 16.62 8.22 -2.26
CA TYR A 194 15.41 8.88 -2.73
C TYR A 194 14.24 8.54 -1.80
N ASP A 195 13.76 9.55 -1.07
CA ASP A 195 12.55 9.41 -0.28
C ASP A 195 11.36 9.31 -1.23
N THR A 196 11.01 8.08 -1.57
CA THR A 196 9.90 7.73 -2.45
C THR A 196 8.64 7.30 -1.69
N ILE A 197 8.61 7.51 -0.36
CA ILE A 197 7.45 7.27 0.49
C ILE A 197 6.32 8.23 0.07
N CYS A 198 5.11 7.69 -0.11
CA CYS A 198 3.97 8.46 -0.56
C CYS A 198 3.54 9.50 0.49
N ARG A 199 3.44 10.77 0.10
CA ARG A 199 3.00 11.86 1.00
C ARG A 199 1.57 11.68 1.49
N GLN A 200 0.71 10.99 0.75
CA GLN A 200 -0.62 10.62 1.21
C GLN A 200 -0.57 9.69 2.43
N VAL A 201 0.49 8.88 2.56
CA VAL A 201 0.72 8.04 3.74
C VAL A 201 1.38 8.85 4.86
N ALA A 202 2.52 9.49 4.57
CA ALA A 202 3.31 10.22 5.57
C ALA A 202 2.52 11.37 6.23
N ASN A 203 1.78 12.16 5.44
CA ASN A 203 1.02 13.30 5.96
C ASN A 203 -0.23 12.89 6.77
N ARG A 204 -0.68 11.63 6.67
CA ARG A 204 -1.79 11.15 7.50
C ARG A 204 -1.42 10.93 8.95
N ILE A 205 -0.16 10.63 9.22
CA ILE A 205 0.29 10.31 10.60
C ILE A 205 -0.04 11.42 11.59
N PRO A 206 0.32 12.69 11.36
CA PRO A 206 -0.02 13.77 12.29
C PRO A 206 -1.53 13.93 12.53
N ASN A 207 -2.33 13.82 11.47
CA ASN A 207 -3.79 13.97 11.56
C ASN A 207 -4.42 12.84 12.35
N ILE A 208 -4.05 11.58 12.07
CA ILE A 208 -4.54 10.40 12.78
C ILE A 208 -4.13 10.43 14.25
N ARG A 209 -2.90 10.83 14.59
CA ARG A 209 -2.47 11.00 15.98
C ARG A 209 -3.33 12.03 16.71
N LYS A 210 -3.56 13.20 16.09
CA LYS A 210 -4.42 14.23 16.66
C LYS A 210 -5.86 13.74 16.87
N PHE A 211 -6.42 13.08 15.86
CA PHE A 211 -7.77 12.51 15.93
C PHE A 211 -7.86 11.43 17.01
N ALA A 212 -6.92 10.49 17.06
CA ALA A 212 -6.93 9.42 18.05
C ALA A 212 -6.78 9.95 19.51
N ALA A 213 -5.96 10.98 19.70
CA ALA A 213 -5.76 11.59 21.03
C ALA A 213 -6.99 12.35 21.53
N SER A 214 -7.94 12.73 20.67
CA SER A 214 -9.16 13.48 21.04
C SER A 214 -10.36 12.60 21.37
N HIS A 215 -10.20 11.28 21.41
CA HIS A 215 -11.30 10.34 21.70
C HIS A 215 -10.92 9.36 22.82
N ASP A 216 -11.90 8.89 23.58
CA ASP A 216 -11.70 7.90 24.65
C ASP A 216 -11.44 6.51 24.09
N LEU A 217 -12.09 6.19 22.97
CA LEU A 217 -12.01 4.91 22.25
C LEU A 217 -11.85 5.18 20.75
N VAL A 218 -10.94 4.45 20.11
CA VAL A 218 -10.75 4.55 18.65
C VAL A 218 -10.90 3.18 17.99
N PHE A 219 -11.76 3.09 17.00
CA PHE A 219 -11.80 1.98 16.07
C PHE A 219 -11.04 2.36 14.79
N PHE A 220 -9.91 1.70 14.57
CA PHE A 220 -9.15 1.85 13.35
C PHE A 220 -9.57 0.78 12.35
N VAL A 221 -10.17 1.21 11.23
CA VAL A 221 -10.75 0.31 10.24
C VAL A 221 -9.72 0.02 9.14
N SER A 222 -9.31 -1.23 9.01
CA SER A 222 -8.36 -1.64 7.97
C SER A 222 -8.36 -3.14 7.72
N GLY A 223 -8.18 -3.55 6.47
CA GLY A 223 -7.90 -4.94 6.14
C GLY A 223 -6.58 -5.42 6.76
N LYS A 224 -6.58 -6.64 7.29
CA LYS A 224 -5.44 -7.27 8.03
C LYS A 224 -4.14 -7.38 7.20
N LYS A 225 -4.25 -7.38 5.86
CA LYS A 225 -3.12 -7.45 4.91
C LYS A 225 -2.52 -6.08 4.55
N SER A 226 -3.17 -4.96 4.93
CA SER A 226 -2.75 -3.61 4.57
C SER A 226 -1.47 -3.19 5.30
N SER A 227 -0.37 -2.98 4.58
CA SER A 227 0.89 -2.44 5.13
C SER A 227 0.68 -1.03 5.68
N ASN A 228 0.01 -0.17 4.93
CA ASN A 228 -0.34 1.18 5.36
C ASN A 228 -1.24 1.17 6.60
N GLY A 229 -2.24 0.27 6.62
CA GLY A 229 -3.12 0.12 7.78
C GLY A 229 -2.37 -0.20 9.07
N LYS A 230 -1.39 -1.10 9.03
CA LYS A 230 -0.57 -1.45 10.19
C LYS A 230 0.25 -0.26 10.72
N ILE A 231 0.86 0.52 9.81
CA ILE A 231 1.65 1.70 10.19
C ILE A 231 0.74 2.73 10.87
N LEU A 232 -0.37 3.09 10.24
CA LEU A 232 -1.27 4.11 10.76
C LEU A 232 -1.97 3.67 12.07
N PHE A 233 -2.34 2.40 12.19
CA PHE A 233 -2.88 1.85 13.43
C PHE A 233 -1.88 1.94 14.59
N ASN A 234 -0.61 1.58 14.33
CA ASN A 234 0.43 1.70 15.35
C ASN A 234 0.61 3.16 15.82
N GLU A 235 0.46 4.12 14.92
CA GLU A 235 0.50 5.54 15.26
C GLU A 235 -0.69 5.98 16.12
N CYS A 236 -1.90 5.44 15.87
CA CYS A 236 -3.05 5.62 16.75
C CYS A 236 -2.77 5.05 18.12
N LYS A 237 -2.27 3.81 18.18
CA LYS A 237 -2.00 3.07 19.42
C LYS A 237 -0.96 3.77 20.32
N LYS A 238 0.03 4.47 19.73
CA LYS A 238 1.04 5.24 20.47
C LYS A 238 0.45 6.40 21.27
N VAL A 239 -0.60 7.04 20.76
CA VAL A 239 -1.20 8.24 21.39
C VAL A 239 -2.49 7.92 22.12
N ASN A 240 -3.19 6.87 21.74
CA ASN A 240 -4.38 6.36 22.41
C ASN A 240 -4.30 4.84 22.55
N PRO A 241 -3.88 4.33 23.73
CA PRO A 241 -3.82 2.88 23.99
C PRO A 241 -5.16 2.15 23.84
N ASN A 242 -6.30 2.87 23.93
CA ASN A 242 -7.64 2.35 23.72
C ASN A 242 -8.06 2.39 22.23
N SER A 243 -7.10 2.12 21.33
CA SER A 243 -7.34 1.98 19.89
C SER A 243 -7.41 0.50 19.51
N HIS A 244 -8.40 0.13 18.73
CA HIS A 244 -8.66 -1.26 18.31
C HIS A 244 -8.72 -1.35 16.78
N LEU A 245 -7.95 -2.29 16.22
CA LEU A 245 -7.99 -2.59 14.78
C LEU A 245 -9.14 -3.53 14.50
N ILE A 246 -10.03 -3.12 13.59
CA ILE A 246 -11.16 -3.94 13.13
C ILE A 246 -11.25 -3.90 11.60
N ASP A 247 -11.80 -4.91 10.98
CA ASP A 247 -12.10 -4.92 9.54
C ASP A 247 -13.60 -5.00 9.24
N SER A 248 -14.44 -5.14 10.27
CA SER A 248 -15.90 -5.16 10.14
C SER A 248 -16.63 -4.77 11.44
N ALA A 249 -17.95 -4.51 11.33
CA ALA A 249 -18.78 -4.16 12.47
C ALA A 249 -19.00 -5.33 13.46
N GLU A 250 -18.82 -6.58 13.01
CA GLU A 250 -18.91 -7.80 13.82
C GLU A 250 -17.76 -7.93 14.82
N GLU A 251 -16.61 -7.33 14.53
CA GLU A 251 -15.44 -7.35 15.41
C GLU A 251 -15.53 -6.33 16.58
N ILE A 252 -16.59 -5.53 16.64
CA ILE A 252 -16.80 -4.56 17.74
C ILE A 252 -17.16 -5.31 19.03
N ASP A 253 -16.28 -5.23 20.02
CA ASP A 253 -16.59 -5.71 21.37
C ASP A 253 -17.48 -4.67 22.10
N ASN A 254 -18.73 -5.04 22.37
CA ASN A 254 -19.70 -4.17 23.02
C ASN A 254 -19.25 -3.72 24.43
N ARG A 255 -18.37 -4.46 25.10
CA ARG A 255 -17.84 -4.09 26.42
C ARG A 255 -17.00 -2.83 26.35
N LEU A 256 -16.36 -2.55 25.22
CA LEU A 256 -15.58 -1.33 25.00
C LEU A 256 -16.45 -0.07 24.91
N LEU A 257 -17.73 -0.21 24.56
CA LEU A 257 -18.65 0.92 24.41
C LEU A 257 -19.18 1.41 25.76
N ILE A 258 -19.12 0.58 26.81
CA ILE A 258 -19.71 0.89 28.11
C ILE A 258 -18.89 1.99 28.81
N GLY A 259 -19.56 3.09 29.16
CA GLY A 259 -18.93 4.21 29.89
C GLY A 259 -18.02 5.10 29.02
N THR A 260 -17.98 4.88 27.70
CA THR A 260 -17.21 5.71 26.77
C THR A 260 -18.03 6.93 26.36
N GLU A 261 -17.45 8.12 26.43
CA GLU A 261 -18.12 9.39 26.09
C GLU A 261 -17.87 9.81 24.64
N SER A 262 -16.67 9.49 24.08
CA SER A 262 -16.27 9.82 22.73
C SER A 262 -15.63 8.63 22.01
N ILE A 263 -16.14 8.32 20.81
CA ILE A 263 -15.69 7.21 19.97
C ILE A 263 -15.25 7.74 18.61
N GLY A 264 -13.98 7.56 18.28
CA GLY A 264 -13.41 7.91 17.00
C GLY A 264 -13.36 6.71 16.06
N ILE A 265 -13.68 6.93 14.80
CA ILE A 265 -13.53 5.94 13.72
C ILE A 265 -12.59 6.52 12.69
N CYS A 266 -11.49 5.85 12.42
CA CYS A 266 -10.55 6.24 11.38
C CYS A 266 -10.12 5.02 10.56
N GLY A 267 -9.40 5.23 9.46
CA GLY A 267 -9.07 4.13 8.56
C GLY A 267 -7.83 4.36 7.71
N ALA A 268 -7.36 3.26 7.13
CA ALA A 268 -6.22 3.25 6.22
C ALA A 268 -6.55 3.87 4.85
N THR A 269 -5.50 4.12 4.04
CA THR A 269 -5.64 4.55 2.64
C THR A 269 -6.27 3.50 1.72
N SER A 270 -6.50 2.30 2.24
CA SER A 270 -7.20 1.18 1.58
C SER A 270 -8.58 0.89 2.19
N THR A 271 -9.08 1.76 3.08
CA THR A 271 -10.38 1.59 3.74
C THR A 271 -11.46 2.39 3.01
N PRO A 272 -12.55 1.77 2.54
CA PRO A 272 -13.63 2.51 1.91
C PRO A 272 -14.42 3.32 2.94
N LYS A 273 -14.93 4.49 2.52
CA LYS A 273 -15.70 5.37 3.40
C LYS A 273 -17.00 4.70 3.87
N TRP A 274 -17.68 3.97 2.98
CA TRP A 274 -18.92 3.25 3.29
C TRP A 274 -18.76 2.26 4.46
N LEU A 275 -17.58 1.60 4.57
CA LEU A 275 -17.33 0.66 5.66
C LEU A 275 -17.19 1.37 7.02
N MET A 276 -16.54 2.55 7.06
CA MET A 276 -16.47 3.36 8.28
C MET A 276 -17.86 3.89 8.67
N GLU A 277 -18.69 4.25 7.70
CA GLU A 277 -20.08 4.66 7.92
C GLU A 277 -20.95 3.51 8.44
N GLU A 278 -20.79 2.29 7.93
CA GLU A 278 -21.45 1.07 8.43
C GLU A 278 -21.07 0.81 9.90
N ILE A 279 -19.78 0.87 10.21
CA ILE A 279 -19.28 0.71 11.59
C ILE A 279 -19.84 1.81 12.50
N SER A 280 -19.90 3.06 12.05
CA SER A 280 -20.51 4.15 12.80
C SER A 280 -21.98 3.91 13.11
N LYS A 281 -22.75 3.43 12.13
CA LYS A 281 -24.16 3.07 12.31
C LYS A 281 -24.32 1.92 13.32
N ALA A 282 -23.48 0.89 13.20
CA ALA A 282 -23.50 -0.25 14.12
C ALA A 282 -23.17 0.16 15.57
N ILE A 283 -22.19 1.05 15.78
CA ILE A 283 -21.88 1.59 17.11
C ILE A 283 -23.09 2.37 17.65
N LYS A 284 -23.63 3.32 16.86
CA LYS A 284 -24.76 4.17 17.28
C LYS A 284 -26.03 3.37 17.64
N SER A 285 -26.20 2.17 17.06
CA SER A 285 -27.32 1.30 17.39
C SER A 285 -27.12 0.48 18.67
N ARG A 286 -25.89 0.47 19.24
CA ARG A 286 -25.53 -0.33 20.44
C ARG A 286 -25.33 0.52 21.70
N ILE A 287 -25.33 1.86 21.56
CA ILE A 287 -25.20 2.86 22.65
C ILE A 287 -26.50 3.68 22.77
#